data_60107df16c179bb803c5b8ffdced4906
#
_entry.id   60107df16c179bb803c5b8ffdced4906
#
_cell.length_a   1.000
_cell.length_b   1.000
_cell.length_c   1.000
_cell.angle_alpha   90.00
_cell.angle_beta   90.00
_cell.angle_gamma   90.00
#
_symmetry.space_group_name_H-M   'P 1'
#
loop_
_entity.id
_entity.type
_entity.pdbx_description
1 polymer ?
#
loop_
_entity_poly.entity_id
_entity_poly.type
_entity_poly.pdbx_seq_one_letter_code
_entity_poly.pdbx_strand_id
1 'polypeptide(L)'
;LLQQYGANDSLSYFATRRDKQVIFSPDQRAAITYRSVGSVCLASSDPVGDPDSWDAAIEQWMLQARSYGWVPAALSVSEAGARAYNRAGLSIIQMGEEAVLEADRFTLNDTSMLPVRQAVQRVRRGGYTVQMRRFSELDEQQRQQVAENISAWRHGRVERGFSMALNRVNDPSDSSSVLVSTHDESGRMVALLSFVPWGPTGLSLDVMRRSPDAPNGVVEFMVASLMEQAASLGVRRVSLNFAMFGHIFEAADQVGASAWNRFASRSLGVLDRFL
;
A
#
# COMPACT_ATOMS: atom_id res chain seq x y z
N LEU A 1 -15.47 6.00 -11.37
CA LEU A 1 -15.51 6.14 -9.92
C LEU A 1 -14.15 6.59 -9.36
N LEU A 2 -13.05 5.92 -9.67
CA LEU A 2 -11.72 6.26 -9.13
C LEU A 2 -11.24 7.66 -9.48
N GLN A 3 -11.50 8.15 -10.69
CA GLN A 3 -11.12 9.52 -11.08
C GLN A 3 -11.83 10.58 -10.23
N GLN A 4 -13.07 10.31 -9.84
CA GLN A 4 -13.89 11.26 -9.08
C GLN A 4 -13.72 11.10 -7.57
N TYR A 5 -13.62 9.88 -7.06
CA TYR A 5 -13.68 9.56 -5.63
C TYR A 5 -12.39 8.91 -5.08
N GLY A 6 -11.40 8.64 -5.92
CA GLY A 6 -10.16 7.97 -5.51
C GLY A 6 -9.32 8.71 -4.47
N ALA A 7 -9.67 9.95 -4.14
CA ALA A 7 -9.04 10.71 -3.08
C ALA A 7 -9.54 10.35 -1.67
N ASN A 8 -10.67 9.63 -1.56
CA ASN A 8 -11.29 9.33 -0.28
C ASN A 8 -10.52 8.28 0.53
N ASP A 9 -9.89 7.32 -0.16
CA ASP A 9 -9.13 6.24 0.46
C ASP A 9 -7.79 6.06 -0.29
N SER A 10 -6.69 5.97 0.45
CA SER A 10 -5.34 5.73 -0.09
C SER A 10 -5.23 4.42 -0.85
N LEU A 11 -6.05 3.45 -0.50
CA LEU A 11 -6.08 2.11 -1.08
C LEU A 11 -7.02 1.97 -2.27
N SER A 12 -7.78 2.99 -2.61
CA SER A 12 -8.82 2.93 -3.65
C SER A 12 -8.26 2.52 -5.04
N TYR A 13 -7.01 2.90 -5.37
CA TYR A 13 -6.41 2.51 -6.65
C TYR A 13 -6.18 1.00 -6.78
N PHE A 14 -5.97 0.30 -5.68
CA PHE A 14 -5.81 -1.17 -5.65
C PHE A 14 -7.11 -1.92 -5.98
N ALA A 15 -8.25 -1.23 -6.08
CA ALA A 15 -9.48 -1.77 -6.64
C ALA A 15 -9.32 -2.21 -8.12
N THR A 16 -8.34 -1.62 -8.85
CA THR A 16 -8.03 -1.98 -10.25
C THR A 16 -7.26 -3.29 -10.42
N ARG A 17 -6.96 -3.97 -9.34
CA ARG A 17 -6.27 -5.26 -9.34
C ARG A 17 -7.07 -6.29 -10.13
N ARG A 18 -6.41 -7.03 -11.04
CA ARG A 18 -7.07 -7.89 -12.05
C ARG A 18 -7.70 -9.16 -11.49
N ASP A 19 -7.32 -9.60 -10.29
CA ASP A 19 -7.84 -10.80 -9.63
C ASP A 19 -9.04 -10.50 -8.73
N LYS A 20 -9.56 -9.27 -8.75
CA LYS A 20 -10.77 -8.86 -8.04
C LYS A 20 -11.98 -8.83 -8.96
N GLN A 21 -13.12 -9.18 -8.39
CA GLN A 21 -14.44 -8.99 -8.96
C GLN A 21 -15.02 -7.66 -8.43
N VAL A 22 -16.00 -7.14 -9.12
CA VAL A 22 -16.64 -5.85 -8.79
C VAL A 22 -18.16 -6.02 -8.73
N ILE A 23 -18.76 -5.49 -7.69
CA ILE A 23 -20.22 -5.32 -7.59
C ILE A 23 -20.52 -3.84 -7.44
N PHE A 24 -21.41 -3.34 -8.27
CA PHE A 24 -21.88 -1.96 -8.23
C PHE A 24 -23.14 -1.82 -7.37
N SER A 25 -23.30 -0.64 -6.80
CA SER A 25 -24.60 -0.19 -6.27
C SER A 25 -25.62 -0.12 -7.41
N PRO A 26 -26.95 -0.21 -7.12
CA PRO A 26 -28.00 -0.13 -8.16
C PRO A 26 -27.94 1.14 -9.00
N ASP A 27 -27.52 2.26 -8.44
CA ASP A 27 -27.32 3.55 -9.10
C ASP A 27 -25.96 3.70 -9.81
N GLN A 28 -25.08 2.69 -9.71
CA GLN A 28 -23.74 2.63 -10.27
C GLN A 28 -22.77 3.73 -9.77
N ARG A 29 -23.10 4.39 -8.66
CA ARG A 29 -22.28 5.47 -8.07
C ARG A 29 -21.26 4.97 -7.08
N ALA A 30 -21.39 3.72 -6.59
CA ALA A 30 -20.39 3.06 -5.75
C ALA A 30 -20.19 1.60 -6.18
N ALA A 31 -19.08 1.02 -5.73
CA ALA A 31 -18.76 -0.38 -6.02
C ALA A 31 -17.94 -1.00 -4.86
N ILE A 32 -18.14 -2.29 -4.66
CA ILE A 32 -17.27 -3.14 -3.82
C ILE A 32 -16.37 -3.96 -4.73
N THR A 33 -15.07 -3.94 -4.46
CA THR A 33 -14.11 -4.86 -5.07
C THR A 33 -13.78 -5.99 -4.10
N TYR A 34 -13.89 -7.22 -4.56
CA TYR A 34 -13.74 -8.39 -3.71
C TYR A 34 -13.09 -9.57 -4.44
N ARG A 35 -12.68 -10.56 -3.68
CA ARG A 35 -12.27 -11.88 -4.16
C ARG A 35 -12.87 -12.95 -3.26
N SER A 36 -13.32 -14.06 -3.84
CA SER A 36 -13.70 -15.23 -3.07
C SER A 36 -12.49 -16.14 -2.87
N VAL A 37 -12.24 -16.56 -1.62
CA VAL A 37 -11.19 -17.50 -1.25
C VAL A 37 -11.81 -18.56 -0.32
N GLY A 38 -11.93 -19.77 -0.78
CA GLY A 38 -12.67 -20.82 -0.08
C GLY A 38 -14.12 -20.40 0.13
N SER A 39 -14.57 -20.37 1.37
CA SER A 39 -15.93 -19.96 1.77
C SER A 39 -16.03 -18.47 2.14
N VAL A 40 -14.99 -17.66 1.94
CA VAL A 40 -14.97 -16.25 2.31
C VAL A 40 -15.09 -15.37 1.08
N CYS A 41 -16.02 -14.41 1.10
CA CYS A 41 -16.12 -13.32 0.14
C CYS A 41 -15.43 -12.09 0.74
N LEU A 42 -14.17 -11.87 0.36
CA LEU A 42 -13.32 -10.86 0.97
C LEU A 42 -13.33 -9.57 0.15
N ALA A 43 -13.97 -8.52 0.69
CA ALA A 43 -13.88 -7.16 0.15
C ALA A 43 -12.53 -6.52 0.50
N SER A 44 -12.10 -5.59 -0.34
CA SER A 44 -10.83 -4.90 -0.21
C SER A 44 -11.05 -3.41 -0.09
N SER A 45 -10.54 -2.82 0.96
CA SER A 45 -10.58 -1.38 1.23
C SER A 45 -12.00 -0.84 1.41
N ASP A 46 -12.17 0.46 1.40
CA ASP A 46 -13.48 1.09 1.41
C ASP A 46 -14.25 0.81 0.11
N PRO A 47 -15.59 0.92 0.11
CA PRO A 47 -16.34 0.97 -1.13
C PRO A 47 -15.84 2.12 -2.01
N VAL A 48 -15.59 1.86 -3.28
CA VAL A 48 -15.13 2.86 -4.24
C VAL A 48 -16.32 3.62 -4.81
N GLY A 49 -16.32 4.94 -4.69
CA GLY A 49 -17.37 5.78 -5.26
C GLY A 49 -17.98 6.74 -4.25
N ASP A 50 -19.20 7.15 -4.55
CA ASP A 50 -19.96 8.09 -3.74
C ASP A 50 -20.30 7.49 -2.37
N PRO A 51 -19.92 8.13 -1.25
CA PRO A 51 -20.26 7.64 0.08
C PRO A 51 -21.76 7.48 0.35
N ASP A 52 -22.60 8.27 -0.31
CA ASP A 52 -24.06 8.15 -0.17
C ASP A 52 -24.61 6.85 -0.79
N SER A 53 -23.86 6.21 -1.68
CA SER A 53 -24.23 4.95 -2.32
C SER A 53 -23.50 3.73 -1.74
N TRP A 54 -22.65 3.91 -0.70
CA TRP A 54 -21.87 2.83 -0.11
C TRP A 54 -22.74 1.76 0.53
N ASP A 55 -23.74 2.15 1.30
CA ASP A 55 -24.63 1.19 1.98
C ASP A 55 -25.35 0.29 0.95
N ALA A 56 -25.81 0.85 -0.17
CA ALA A 56 -26.43 0.09 -1.25
C ALA A 56 -25.46 -0.85 -1.96
N ALA A 57 -24.19 -0.43 -2.16
CA ALA A 57 -23.15 -1.29 -2.74
C ALA A 57 -22.82 -2.46 -1.79
N ILE A 58 -22.69 -2.19 -0.49
CA ILE A 58 -22.45 -3.21 0.54
C ILE A 58 -23.59 -4.21 0.59
N GLU A 59 -24.85 -3.75 0.52
CA GLU A 59 -26.03 -4.62 0.49
C GLU A 59 -25.98 -5.58 -0.71
N GLN A 60 -25.71 -5.08 -1.92
CA GLN A 60 -25.60 -5.92 -3.12
C GLN A 60 -24.48 -6.97 -2.96
N TRP A 61 -23.32 -6.58 -2.44
CA TRP A 61 -22.21 -7.50 -2.17
C TRP A 61 -22.59 -8.56 -1.10
N MET A 62 -23.30 -8.18 -0.04
CA MET A 62 -23.79 -9.10 0.98
C MET A 62 -24.83 -10.10 0.43
N LEU A 63 -25.73 -9.64 -0.44
CA LEU A 63 -26.70 -10.50 -1.14
C LEU A 63 -25.99 -11.52 -2.02
N GLN A 64 -24.98 -11.08 -2.78
CA GLN A 64 -24.17 -11.98 -3.59
C GLN A 64 -23.44 -13.02 -2.71
N ALA A 65 -22.78 -12.60 -1.63
CA ALA A 65 -22.09 -13.51 -0.74
C ALA A 65 -23.04 -14.57 -0.18
N ARG A 66 -24.24 -14.18 0.25
CA ARG A 66 -25.29 -15.09 0.74
C ARG A 66 -25.76 -16.08 -0.33
N SER A 67 -25.94 -15.63 -1.58
CA SER A 67 -26.42 -16.49 -2.67
C SER A 67 -25.48 -17.64 -2.99
N TYR A 68 -24.18 -17.47 -2.71
CA TYR A 68 -23.14 -18.50 -2.87
C TYR A 68 -22.79 -19.21 -1.56
N GLY A 69 -23.43 -18.88 -0.45
CA GLY A 69 -23.09 -19.41 0.88
C GLY A 69 -21.74 -18.98 1.40
N TRP A 70 -21.21 -17.84 0.93
CA TRP A 70 -19.94 -17.29 1.39
C TRP A 70 -20.12 -16.42 2.65
N VAL A 71 -19.10 -16.42 3.48
CA VAL A 71 -19.00 -15.52 4.63
C VAL A 71 -18.40 -14.18 4.16
N PRO A 72 -19.15 -13.06 4.28
CA PRO A 72 -18.63 -11.76 3.90
C PRO A 72 -17.62 -11.27 4.94
N ALA A 73 -16.50 -10.74 4.47
CA ALA A 73 -15.47 -10.06 5.26
C ALA A 73 -14.87 -8.90 4.47
N ALA A 74 -14.38 -7.88 5.15
CA ALA A 74 -13.67 -6.76 4.54
C ALA A 74 -12.30 -6.57 5.20
N LEU A 75 -11.29 -6.18 4.43
CA LEU A 75 -9.91 -6.01 4.89
C LEU A 75 -9.38 -4.65 4.50
N SER A 76 -8.57 -4.06 5.38
CA SER A 76 -7.89 -2.77 5.16
C SER A 76 -8.88 -1.64 4.85
N VAL A 77 -9.92 -1.54 5.64
CA VAL A 77 -10.92 -0.47 5.55
C VAL A 77 -10.52 0.71 6.44
N SER A 78 -10.81 1.92 5.98
CA SER A 78 -10.69 3.12 6.80
C SER A 78 -11.76 3.16 7.91
N GLU A 79 -11.67 4.14 8.79
CA GLU A 79 -12.72 4.36 9.80
C GLU A 79 -14.09 4.62 9.15
N ALA A 80 -14.13 5.36 8.03
CA ALA A 80 -15.37 5.64 7.31
C ALA A 80 -15.97 4.37 6.70
N GLY A 81 -15.13 3.55 6.03
CA GLY A 81 -15.53 2.25 5.49
C GLY A 81 -15.95 1.29 6.59
N ALA A 82 -15.22 1.23 7.71
CA ALA A 82 -15.57 0.41 8.86
C ALA A 82 -16.96 0.74 9.41
N ARG A 83 -17.29 2.02 9.51
CA ARG A 83 -18.64 2.46 9.93
C ARG A 83 -19.72 2.02 8.95
N ALA A 84 -19.47 2.07 7.62
CA ALA A 84 -20.40 1.61 6.60
C ALA A 84 -20.62 0.09 6.68
N TYR A 85 -19.55 -0.70 6.74
CA TYR A 85 -19.65 -2.15 6.91
C TYR A 85 -20.30 -2.55 8.24
N ASN A 86 -20.08 -1.78 9.32
CA ASN A 86 -20.73 -2.03 10.61
C ASN A 86 -22.25 -1.80 10.56
N ARG A 87 -22.72 -0.76 9.84
CA ARG A 87 -24.17 -0.56 9.61
C ARG A 87 -24.80 -1.76 8.89
N ALA A 88 -24.06 -2.42 8.03
CA ALA A 88 -24.49 -3.64 7.34
C ALA A 88 -24.38 -4.91 8.20
N GLY A 89 -23.94 -4.81 9.47
CA GLY A 89 -23.90 -5.89 10.44
C GLY A 89 -22.55 -6.62 10.55
N LEU A 90 -21.47 -6.11 9.93
CA LEU A 90 -20.15 -6.68 10.14
C LEU A 90 -19.52 -6.17 11.44
N SER A 91 -18.85 -7.06 12.17
CA SER A 91 -18.06 -6.70 13.35
C SER A 91 -16.74 -6.08 12.93
N ILE A 92 -16.26 -5.08 13.68
CA ILE A 92 -15.02 -4.35 13.39
C ILE A 92 -13.90 -4.81 14.31
N ILE A 93 -12.73 -5.05 13.72
CA ILE A 93 -11.49 -5.34 14.45
C ILE A 93 -10.42 -4.38 13.91
N GLN A 94 -9.85 -3.56 14.80
CA GLN A 94 -8.70 -2.74 14.44
C GLN A 94 -7.46 -3.62 14.30
N MET A 95 -6.84 -3.60 13.11
CA MET A 95 -5.70 -4.46 12.79
C MET A 95 -4.37 -3.71 12.76
N GLY A 96 -4.39 -2.40 12.69
CA GLY A 96 -3.17 -1.59 12.62
C GLY A 96 -3.46 -0.15 12.23
N GLU A 97 -2.43 0.55 11.80
CA GLU A 97 -2.46 1.96 11.45
C GLU A 97 -1.84 2.18 10.07
N GLU A 98 -2.32 3.17 9.36
CA GLU A 98 -1.74 3.63 8.10
C GLU A 98 -0.74 4.75 8.36
N ALA A 99 0.46 4.65 7.77
CA ALA A 99 1.47 5.70 7.84
C ALA A 99 1.27 6.69 6.67
N VAL A 100 0.69 7.85 6.96
CA VAL A 100 0.49 8.93 6.00
C VAL A 100 1.45 10.09 6.30
N LEU A 101 2.18 10.53 5.26
CA LEU A 101 3.07 11.68 5.30
C LEU A 101 2.41 12.85 4.55
N GLU A 102 2.33 14.00 5.21
CA GLU A 102 1.86 15.26 4.61
C GLU A 102 3.05 16.11 4.18
N ALA A 103 3.09 16.52 2.90
CA ALA A 103 4.26 17.18 2.33
C ALA A 103 4.55 18.55 2.95
N ASP A 104 3.52 19.27 3.34
CA ASP A 104 3.63 20.59 3.98
C ASP A 104 4.08 20.53 5.45
N ARG A 105 3.97 19.36 6.08
CA ARG A 105 4.34 19.11 7.48
C ARG A 105 5.61 18.30 7.63
N PHE A 106 6.08 17.69 6.53
CA PHE A 106 7.25 16.82 6.60
C PHE A 106 8.52 17.63 6.85
N THR A 107 9.25 17.27 7.90
CA THR A 107 10.57 17.83 8.20
C THR A 107 11.47 16.79 8.84
N LEU A 108 12.72 16.76 8.44
CA LEU A 108 13.75 15.97 9.10
C LEU A 108 14.37 16.66 10.34
N ASN A 109 13.96 17.91 10.63
CA ASN A 109 14.58 18.71 11.70
C ASN A 109 14.07 18.37 13.10
N ASP A 110 12.91 17.72 13.20
CA ASP A 110 12.38 17.30 14.51
C ASP A 110 13.29 16.34 15.23
N THR A 111 13.27 16.39 16.55
CA THR A 111 14.09 15.52 17.41
C THR A 111 13.72 14.03 17.21
N SER A 112 12.44 13.74 17.03
CA SER A 112 11.94 12.38 16.75
C SER A 112 12.46 11.82 15.43
N MET A 113 12.81 12.68 14.47
CA MET A 113 13.34 12.30 13.16
C MET A 113 14.87 12.13 13.14
N LEU A 114 15.55 12.26 14.28
CA LEU A 114 17.01 12.13 14.36
C LEU A 114 17.53 10.81 13.77
N PRO A 115 16.97 9.62 14.07
CA PRO A 115 17.43 8.37 13.47
C PRO A 115 17.27 8.35 11.95
N VAL A 116 16.14 8.83 11.43
CA VAL A 116 15.86 8.92 9.99
C VAL A 116 16.84 9.86 9.32
N ARG A 117 17.05 11.05 9.89
CA ARG A 117 18.03 12.04 9.38
C ARG A 117 19.44 11.48 9.31
N GLN A 118 19.86 10.72 10.32
CA GLN A 118 21.17 10.07 10.33
C GLN A 118 21.28 8.99 9.25
N ALA A 119 20.24 8.19 9.04
CA ALA A 119 20.17 7.20 7.98
C ALA A 119 20.28 7.85 6.60
N VAL A 120 19.47 8.89 6.34
CA VAL A 120 19.48 9.69 5.11
C VAL A 120 20.88 10.25 4.83
N GLN A 121 21.51 10.89 5.83
CA GLN A 121 22.84 11.47 5.67
C GLN A 121 23.90 10.42 5.40
N ARG A 122 23.81 9.24 6.02
CA ARG A 122 24.75 8.14 5.78
C ARG A 122 24.69 7.66 4.34
N VAL A 123 23.48 7.41 3.84
CA VAL A 123 23.29 6.94 2.45
C VAL A 123 23.75 8.02 1.46
N ARG A 124 23.40 9.29 1.69
CA ARG A 124 23.83 10.41 0.83
C ARG A 124 25.35 10.57 0.79
N ARG A 125 26.04 10.43 1.94
CA ARG A 125 27.51 10.47 2.00
C ARG A 125 28.17 9.25 1.35
N GLY A 126 27.48 8.13 1.21
CA GLY A 126 27.91 6.94 0.49
C GLY A 126 27.77 7.06 -1.03
N GLY A 127 27.56 8.27 -1.59
CA GLY A 127 27.48 8.51 -3.03
C GLY A 127 26.19 8.05 -3.71
N TYR A 128 25.20 7.60 -2.95
CA TYR A 128 23.92 7.17 -3.52
C TYR A 128 23.04 8.36 -3.94
N THR A 129 22.36 8.19 -5.07
CA THR A 129 21.46 9.20 -5.63
C THR A 129 20.03 8.65 -5.78
N VAL A 130 19.02 9.53 -5.70
CA VAL A 130 17.61 9.18 -5.91
C VAL A 130 17.13 9.80 -7.23
N GLN A 131 16.41 9.00 -8.00
CA GLN A 131 15.68 9.44 -9.19
C GLN A 131 14.18 9.19 -8.97
N MET A 132 13.36 10.14 -9.45
CA MET A 132 11.92 10.05 -9.42
C MET A 132 11.38 10.25 -10.82
N ARG A 133 10.56 9.32 -11.28
CA ARG A 133 9.97 9.36 -12.62
C ARG A 133 8.56 8.79 -12.60
N ARG A 134 7.70 9.29 -13.46
CA ARG A 134 6.45 8.61 -13.76
C ARG A 134 6.75 7.39 -14.65
N PHE A 135 5.95 6.33 -14.53
CA PHE A 135 6.12 5.17 -15.41
C PHE A 135 5.94 5.51 -16.89
N SER A 136 5.15 6.54 -17.21
CA SER A 136 5.01 7.09 -18.57
C SER A 136 6.31 7.67 -19.16
N GLU A 137 7.26 8.07 -18.32
CA GLU A 137 8.54 8.69 -18.72
C GLU A 137 9.66 7.66 -18.89
N LEU A 138 9.40 6.40 -18.53
CA LEU A 138 10.35 5.31 -18.69
C LEU A 138 10.28 4.76 -20.12
N ASP A 139 11.43 4.56 -20.74
CA ASP A 139 11.53 3.77 -21.95
C ASP A 139 11.34 2.27 -21.68
N GLU A 140 11.24 1.46 -22.73
CA GLU A 140 10.99 0.02 -22.59
C GLU A 140 12.10 -0.71 -21.86
N GLN A 141 13.37 -0.34 -22.10
CA GLN A 141 14.53 -0.96 -21.42
C GLN A 141 14.50 -0.65 -19.92
N GLN A 142 14.20 0.59 -19.54
CA GLN A 142 14.08 0.99 -18.15
C GLN A 142 12.92 0.27 -17.43
N ARG A 143 11.76 0.12 -18.10
CA ARG A 143 10.63 -0.63 -17.56
C ARG A 143 10.95 -2.10 -17.35
N GLN A 144 11.64 -2.71 -18.31
CA GLN A 144 12.08 -4.08 -18.18
C GLN A 144 13.08 -4.24 -17.03
N GLN A 145 14.06 -3.35 -16.88
CA GLN A 145 15.00 -3.36 -15.76
C GLN A 145 14.30 -3.25 -14.40
N VAL A 146 13.28 -2.39 -14.29
CA VAL A 146 12.47 -2.27 -13.07
C VAL A 146 11.76 -3.60 -12.75
N ALA A 147 11.14 -4.23 -13.74
CA ALA A 147 10.44 -5.51 -13.55
C ALA A 147 11.41 -6.64 -13.14
N GLU A 148 12.58 -6.71 -13.75
CA GLU A 148 13.63 -7.66 -13.40
C GLU A 148 14.12 -7.46 -11.96
N ASN A 149 14.38 -6.22 -11.55
CA ASN A 149 14.81 -5.90 -10.19
C ASN A 149 13.73 -6.25 -9.17
N ILE A 150 12.45 -5.94 -9.44
CA ILE A 150 11.32 -6.31 -8.57
C ILE A 150 11.28 -7.82 -8.40
N SER A 151 11.45 -8.58 -9.46
CA SER A 151 11.44 -10.04 -9.44
C SER A 151 12.66 -10.60 -8.68
N ALA A 152 13.84 -10.13 -9.00
CA ALA A 152 15.11 -10.60 -8.41
C ALA A 152 15.15 -10.32 -6.89
N TRP A 153 14.71 -9.14 -6.46
CA TRP A 153 14.77 -8.73 -5.04
C TRP A 153 13.58 -9.24 -4.21
N ARG A 154 12.69 -9.99 -4.80
CA ARG A 154 11.62 -10.68 -4.08
C ARG A 154 12.11 -11.88 -3.25
N HIS A 155 13.33 -12.39 -3.52
CA HIS A 155 13.95 -13.52 -2.79
C HIS A 155 13.05 -14.76 -2.70
N GLY A 156 12.31 -15.08 -3.77
CA GLY A 156 11.44 -16.25 -3.83
C GLY A 156 10.15 -16.16 -2.98
N ARG A 157 9.90 -15.05 -2.31
CA ARG A 157 8.65 -14.84 -1.57
C ARG A 157 7.49 -14.66 -2.54
N VAL A 158 6.34 -15.24 -2.20
CA VAL A 158 5.09 -15.01 -2.94
C VAL A 158 4.70 -13.55 -2.78
N GLU A 159 4.28 -12.89 -3.87
CA GLU A 159 3.73 -11.55 -3.79
C GLU A 159 2.42 -11.60 -3.02
N ARG A 160 2.40 -10.92 -1.90
CA ARG A 160 1.24 -10.80 -1.02
C ARG A 160 0.75 -9.37 -1.07
N GLY A 161 -0.48 -9.13 -0.72
CA GLY A 161 -1.01 -7.79 -0.66
C GLY A 161 -2.29 -7.65 -1.46
N PHE A 162 -3.35 -8.26 -0.95
CA PHE A 162 -4.67 -8.19 -1.56
C PHE A 162 -5.22 -6.76 -1.69
N SER A 163 -5.05 -5.95 -0.64
CA SER A 163 -5.56 -4.58 -0.60
C SER A 163 -4.50 -3.52 -0.89
N MET A 164 -3.21 -3.87 -0.84
CA MET A 164 -2.10 -2.92 -0.78
C MET A 164 -1.03 -3.16 -1.85
N ALA A 165 -1.27 -3.99 -2.85
CA ALA A 165 -0.37 -4.17 -3.97
C ALA A 165 -1.15 -4.52 -5.24
N LEU A 166 -0.73 -3.96 -6.38
CA LEU A 166 -1.36 -4.26 -7.68
C LEU A 166 -1.03 -5.66 -8.18
N ASN A 167 0.08 -6.22 -7.73
CA ASN A 167 0.63 -7.49 -8.23
C ASN A 167 0.85 -7.49 -9.75
N ARG A 168 1.14 -6.32 -10.32
CA ARG A 168 1.50 -6.12 -11.72
C ARG A 168 2.50 -4.98 -11.83
N VAL A 169 3.37 -5.06 -12.83
CA VAL A 169 4.39 -4.03 -13.12
C VAL A 169 4.35 -3.78 -14.63
N ASN A 170 4.66 -2.56 -15.03
CA ASN A 170 4.73 -2.14 -16.43
C ASN A 170 3.39 -2.22 -17.19
N ASP A 171 2.28 -2.16 -16.49
CA ASP A 171 0.97 -2.07 -17.14
C ASP A 171 0.76 -0.64 -17.69
N PRO A 172 0.41 -0.49 -18.98
CA PRO A 172 0.16 0.83 -19.56
C PRO A 172 -0.95 1.62 -18.83
N SER A 173 -1.89 0.94 -18.19
CA SER A 173 -2.96 1.58 -17.41
C SER A 173 -2.44 2.27 -16.15
N ASP A 174 -1.25 1.90 -15.66
CA ASP A 174 -0.61 2.44 -14.47
C ASP A 174 0.46 3.52 -14.80
N SER A 175 0.38 4.13 -15.97
CA SER A 175 1.34 5.11 -16.51
C SER A 175 1.56 6.34 -15.63
N SER A 176 0.58 6.71 -14.80
CA SER A 176 0.66 7.81 -13.83
C SER A 176 1.33 7.44 -12.50
N SER A 177 1.62 6.16 -12.27
CA SER A 177 2.39 5.70 -11.11
C SER A 177 3.80 6.31 -11.08
N VAL A 178 4.35 6.48 -9.89
CA VAL A 178 5.65 7.11 -9.67
C VAL A 178 6.65 6.06 -9.18
N LEU A 179 7.78 5.96 -9.87
CA LEU A 179 8.95 5.21 -9.46
C LEU A 179 9.92 6.12 -8.73
N VAL A 180 10.32 5.72 -7.53
CA VAL A 180 11.45 6.29 -6.79
C VAL A 180 12.53 5.24 -6.76
N SER A 181 13.69 5.51 -7.32
CA SER A 181 14.78 4.55 -7.40
C SER A 181 16.08 5.14 -6.86
N THR A 182 16.85 4.32 -6.16
CA THR A 182 18.18 4.69 -5.65
C THR A 182 19.27 4.00 -6.48
N HIS A 183 20.28 4.76 -6.84
CA HIS A 183 21.41 4.30 -7.63
C HIS A 183 22.73 4.52 -6.88
N ASP A 184 23.67 3.58 -7.04
CA ASP A 184 25.02 3.72 -6.53
C ASP A 184 25.88 4.62 -7.44
N GLU A 185 27.15 4.85 -7.09
CA GLU A 185 28.08 5.69 -7.84
C GLU A 185 28.34 5.18 -9.27
N SER A 186 28.14 3.88 -9.54
CA SER A 186 28.24 3.31 -10.89
C SER A 186 26.98 3.53 -11.74
N GLY A 187 25.91 4.08 -11.16
CA GLY A 187 24.61 4.24 -11.80
C GLY A 187 23.72 2.98 -11.73
N ARG A 188 24.14 1.93 -11.01
CA ARG A 188 23.35 0.72 -10.84
C ARG A 188 22.22 0.97 -9.83
N MET A 189 21.01 0.59 -10.19
CA MET A 189 19.86 0.64 -9.27
C MET A 189 20.06 -0.36 -8.12
N VAL A 190 19.89 0.09 -6.87
CA VAL A 190 20.05 -0.73 -5.65
C VAL A 190 18.79 -0.84 -4.82
N ALA A 191 17.82 0.05 -5.01
CA ALA A 191 16.52 -0.01 -4.36
C ALA A 191 15.48 0.74 -5.18
N LEU A 192 14.20 0.37 -4.99
CA LEU A 192 13.08 1.05 -5.62
C LEU A 192 11.82 1.03 -4.72
N LEU A 193 11.04 2.10 -4.84
CA LEU A 193 9.66 2.19 -4.38
C LEU A 193 8.78 2.53 -5.58
N SER A 194 7.64 1.87 -5.71
CA SER A 194 6.61 2.21 -6.68
C SER A 194 5.39 2.72 -5.94
N PHE A 195 4.84 3.82 -6.41
CA PHE A 195 3.64 4.42 -5.85
C PHE A 195 2.56 4.53 -6.91
N VAL A 196 1.32 4.20 -6.52
CA VAL A 196 0.13 4.40 -7.34
C VAL A 196 -0.56 5.72 -6.96
N PRO A 197 -1.40 6.28 -7.85
CA PRO A 197 -2.15 7.49 -7.54
C PRO A 197 -3.11 7.30 -6.37
N TRP A 198 -3.15 8.29 -5.48
CA TRP A 198 -4.16 8.47 -4.46
C TRP A 198 -4.91 9.79 -4.71
N GLY A 199 -5.90 9.74 -5.57
CA GLY A 199 -6.54 10.93 -6.10
C GLY A 199 -5.57 11.79 -6.91
N PRO A 200 -5.84 13.09 -7.06
CA PRO A 200 -5.05 13.98 -7.94
C PRO A 200 -3.70 14.40 -7.33
N THR A 201 -3.55 14.39 -6.01
CA THR A 201 -2.39 14.96 -5.31
C THR A 201 -1.78 14.01 -4.28
N GLY A 202 -2.20 12.76 -4.23
CA GLY A 202 -1.66 11.76 -3.31
C GLY A 202 -0.97 10.62 -4.04
N LEU A 203 -0.10 9.94 -3.31
CA LEU A 203 0.56 8.71 -3.73
C LEU A 203 0.36 7.63 -2.65
N SER A 204 0.18 6.39 -3.06
CA SER A 204 0.11 5.23 -2.16
C SER A 204 1.15 4.19 -2.55
N LEU A 205 1.91 3.70 -1.60
CA LEU A 205 2.99 2.73 -1.83
C LEU A 205 2.40 1.42 -2.37
N ASP A 206 2.94 0.94 -3.48
CA ASP A 206 2.59 -0.34 -4.10
C ASP A 206 3.71 -1.37 -3.88
N VAL A 207 4.93 -1.03 -4.28
CA VAL A 207 6.07 -1.94 -4.22
C VAL A 207 7.23 -1.29 -3.49
N MET A 208 7.83 -2.06 -2.58
CA MET A 208 9.09 -1.72 -1.91
C MET A 208 10.07 -2.88 -2.13
N ARG A 209 11.18 -2.61 -2.80
CA ARG A 209 12.22 -3.61 -3.05
C ARG A 209 13.61 -3.00 -2.90
N ARG A 210 14.54 -3.81 -2.41
CA ARG A 210 15.95 -3.45 -2.34
C ARG A 210 16.84 -4.65 -2.66
N SER A 211 17.98 -4.38 -3.27
CA SER A 211 19.07 -5.33 -3.45
C SER A 211 19.59 -5.80 -2.07
N PRO A 212 20.11 -7.03 -1.95
CA PRO A 212 20.84 -7.46 -0.76
C PRO A 212 22.00 -6.53 -0.37
N ASP A 213 22.64 -5.91 -1.36
CA ASP A 213 23.78 -4.99 -1.19
C ASP A 213 23.36 -3.54 -0.91
N ALA A 214 22.05 -3.25 -0.86
CA ALA A 214 21.57 -1.91 -0.60
C ALA A 214 21.97 -1.43 0.80
N PRO A 215 22.37 -0.17 0.98
CA PRO A 215 22.79 0.34 2.27
C PRO A 215 21.61 0.39 3.26
N ASN A 216 21.91 0.20 4.55
CA ASN A 216 20.95 0.42 5.60
C ASN A 216 20.50 1.89 5.61
N GLY A 217 19.18 2.11 5.62
CA GLY A 217 18.61 3.45 5.56
C GLY A 217 18.24 3.89 4.14
N VAL A 218 18.36 3.02 3.13
CA VAL A 218 18.01 3.35 1.74
C VAL A 218 16.52 3.67 1.58
N VAL A 219 15.63 3.01 2.32
CA VAL A 219 14.19 3.26 2.26
C VAL A 219 13.88 4.63 2.85
N GLU A 220 14.43 4.94 4.02
CA GLU A 220 14.31 6.25 4.65
C GLU A 220 14.85 7.36 3.75
N PHE A 221 15.96 7.10 3.05
CA PHE A 221 16.54 8.03 2.09
C PHE A 221 15.60 8.28 0.89
N MET A 222 15.00 7.23 0.32
CA MET A 222 14.04 7.37 -0.79
C MET A 222 12.77 8.12 -0.36
N VAL A 223 12.20 7.76 0.80
CA VAL A 223 10.99 8.42 1.32
C VAL A 223 11.27 9.89 1.63
N ALA A 224 12.36 10.20 2.31
CA ALA A 224 12.74 11.57 2.60
C ALA A 224 12.96 12.39 1.31
N SER A 225 13.66 11.82 0.33
CA SER A 225 13.88 12.47 -0.96
C SER A 225 12.58 12.71 -1.74
N LEU A 226 11.63 11.77 -1.67
CA LEU A 226 10.29 11.94 -2.25
C LEU A 226 9.57 13.11 -1.59
N MET A 227 9.58 13.17 -0.25
CA MET A 227 8.90 14.25 0.49
C MET A 227 9.55 15.60 0.25
N GLU A 228 10.89 15.68 0.17
CA GLU A 228 11.62 16.91 -0.17
C GLU A 228 11.23 17.46 -1.57
N GLN A 229 10.87 16.59 -2.51
CA GLN A 229 10.50 16.94 -3.89
C GLN A 229 8.98 16.85 -4.16
N ALA A 230 8.18 16.55 -3.17
CA ALA A 230 6.73 16.31 -3.32
C ALA A 230 6.01 17.49 -4.00
N ALA A 231 6.36 18.73 -3.64
CA ALA A 231 5.76 19.94 -4.21
C ALA A 231 5.99 20.05 -5.73
N SER A 232 7.20 19.71 -6.22
CA SER A 232 7.53 19.75 -7.65
C SER A 232 6.79 18.65 -8.45
N LEU A 233 6.40 17.58 -7.79
CA LEU A 233 5.61 16.48 -8.37
C LEU A 233 4.09 16.73 -8.26
N GLY A 234 3.67 17.84 -7.64
CA GLY A 234 2.26 18.12 -7.35
C GLY A 234 1.68 17.20 -6.27
N VAL A 235 2.53 16.57 -5.45
CA VAL A 235 2.14 15.63 -4.40
C VAL A 235 2.00 16.37 -3.08
N ARG A 236 0.87 16.14 -2.39
CA ARG A 236 0.59 16.73 -1.06
C ARG A 236 0.68 15.71 0.06
N ARG A 237 0.40 14.44 -0.25
CA ARG A 237 0.38 13.36 0.75
C ARG A 237 0.87 12.05 0.16
N VAL A 238 1.53 11.26 0.99
CA VAL A 238 2.07 9.95 0.62
C VAL A 238 1.67 8.95 1.68
N SER A 239 0.96 7.90 1.28
CA SER A 239 0.73 6.73 2.12
C SER A 239 1.88 5.75 1.95
N LEU A 240 2.48 5.34 3.05
CA LEU A 240 3.46 4.25 3.10
C LEU A 240 2.77 2.90 3.33
N ASN A 241 1.45 2.88 3.20
CA ASN A 241 0.60 1.74 3.47
C ASN A 241 0.49 1.37 4.96
N PHE A 242 -0.11 0.23 5.18
CA PHE A 242 -0.63 -0.22 6.44
C PHE A 242 0.42 -1.07 7.19
N ALA A 243 0.77 -0.66 8.40
CA ALA A 243 1.60 -1.43 9.32
C ALA A 243 0.71 -2.34 10.17
N MET A 244 0.51 -3.59 9.73
CA MET A 244 -0.24 -4.57 10.50
C MET A 244 0.47 -4.86 11.82
N PHE A 245 -0.20 -4.59 12.94
CA PHE A 245 0.29 -4.92 14.28
C PHE A 245 1.71 -4.40 14.58
N GLY A 246 2.12 -3.25 14.03
CA GLY A 246 3.45 -2.68 14.24
C GLY A 246 3.84 -2.61 15.71
N HIS A 247 2.90 -2.22 16.59
CA HIS A 247 3.07 -2.23 18.03
C HIS A 247 3.30 -3.63 18.67
N ILE A 248 2.82 -4.71 18.03
CA ILE A 248 3.06 -6.09 18.48
C ILE A 248 4.46 -6.54 18.09
N PHE A 249 4.96 -6.14 16.93
CA PHE A 249 6.32 -6.46 16.49
C PHE A 249 7.37 -5.68 17.27
N GLU A 250 7.12 -4.40 17.56
CA GLU A 250 7.99 -3.61 18.45
C GLU A 250 8.07 -4.20 19.88
N ALA A 251 6.95 -4.73 20.39
CA ALA A 251 6.92 -5.41 21.68
C ALA A 251 7.56 -6.81 21.65
N ALA A 252 7.59 -7.48 20.49
CA ALA A 252 8.20 -8.81 20.34
C ALA A 252 9.73 -8.76 20.26
N ASP A 253 10.29 -7.64 19.79
CA ASP A 253 11.74 -7.40 19.77
C ASP A 253 12.31 -6.99 21.13
N GLN A 254 11.47 -6.68 22.11
CA GLN A 254 11.91 -6.42 23.48
C GLN A 254 12.17 -7.73 24.23
N VAL A 255 13.33 -7.84 24.84
CA VAL A 255 13.73 -8.97 25.69
C VAL A 255 12.72 -9.13 26.85
N GLY A 256 11.87 -10.19 26.79
CA GLY A 256 10.84 -10.44 27.81
C GLY A 256 9.40 -10.51 27.29
N ALA A 257 9.19 -10.49 25.96
CA ALA A 257 7.86 -10.61 25.37
C ALA A 257 7.08 -11.82 25.91
N SER A 258 5.84 -11.59 26.34
CA SER A 258 5.00 -12.61 26.97
C SER A 258 4.66 -13.76 26.00
N ALA A 259 4.29 -14.94 26.56
CA ALA A 259 3.85 -16.10 25.77
C ALA A 259 2.66 -15.79 24.84
N TRP A 260 1.85 -14.79 25.19
CA TRP A 260 0.73 -14.28 24.39
C TRP A 260 1.19 -13.60 23.08
N ASN A 261 2.25 -12.80 23.13
CA ASN A 261 2.80 -12.16 21.93
C ASN A 261 3.40 -13.18 20.96
N ARG A 262 3.99 -14.27 21.49
CA ARG A 262 4.48 -15.39 20.67
C ARG A 262 3.35 -16.22 20.06
N PHE A 263 2.21 -16.33 20.74
CA PHE A 263 1.04 -17.00 20.22
C PHE A 263 0.36 -16.14 19.13
N ALA A 264 0.23 -14.83 19.34
CA ALA A 264 -0.30 -13.88 18.35
C ALA A 264 0.53 -13.89 17.06
N SER A 265 1.86 -13.86 17.15
CA SER A 265 2.75 -13.93 15.96
C SER A 265 2.65 -15.26 15.20
N ARG A 266 2.37 -16.39 15.88
CA ARG A 266 2.11 -17.69 15.24
C ARG A 266 0.74 -17.76 14.56
N SER A 267 -0.29 -17.18 15.15
CA SER A 267 -1.64 -17.13 14.59
C SER A 267 -1.69 -16.21 13.35
N LEU A 268 -0.90 -15.15 13.34
CA LEU A 268 -0.71 -14.27 12.17
C LEU A 268 -0.04 -14.97 10.99
N GLY A 269 0.87 -15.93 11.25
CA GLY A 269 1.45 -16.76 10.19
C GLY A 269 0.43 -17.66 9.49
N VAL A 270 -0.73 -17.91 10.07
CA VAL A 270 -1.86 -18.62 9.42
C VAL A 270 -2.68 -17.65 8.58
N LEU A 271 -2.97 -16.45 9.04
CA LEU A 271 -3.63 -15.39 8.26
C LEU A 271 -2.78 -15.01 7.02
N ASP A 272 -1.47 -15.00 7.19
CA ASP A 272 -0.47 -14.72 6.16
C ASP A 272 -0.49 -15.72 4.98
N ARG A 273 -1.14 -16.89 5.14
CA ARG A 273 -1.39 -17.85 4.05
C ARG A 273 -2.62 -17.51 3.20
N PHE A 274 -3.51 -16.66 3.70
CA PHE A 274 -4.76 -16.29 3.02
C PHE A 274 -4.70 -14.87 2.41
N LEU A 275 -3.70 -14.07 2.74
CA LEU A 275 -3.42 -12.74 2.21
C LEU A 275 -2.35 -12.78 1.12
#